data_185f61fce85d6a4a10938788bcd74496
#
_entry.id   185f61fce85d6a4a10938788bcd74496
#
_cell.length_a   1.000
_cell.length_b   1.000
_cell.length_c   1.000
_cell.angle_alpha   90.00
_cell.angle_beta   90.00
_cell.angle_gamma   90.00
#
_symmetry.space_group_name_H-M   'P 1'
#
loop_
_entity.id
_entity.type
_entity.pdbx_description
1 polymer ?
#
loop_
_entity_poly.entity_id
_entity_poly.type
_entity_poly.pdbx_seq_one_letter_code
_entity_poly.pdbx_strand_id
1 'polypeptide(L)'
;LLYQGATCFIQLNLYPYSPGHLMVVPKRHLPSLTAATVQERIEIITLTALAEVALTEVYAPQGLNVGINLGNAGGAGVVDHIHVHVVPRWSGDTNFMTVIGDTRVLPEELEQTASKLRPIFKRLAVSEKKS
;
A
#
# COMPACT_ATOMS: atom_id res chain seq x y z
N LEU A 1 -5.82 -3.22 9.36
CA LEU A 1 -6.64 -3.24 8.17
C LEU A 1 -7.30 -1.92 7.93
N LEU A 2 -7.18 -1.42 6.72
CA LEU A 2 -7.82 -0.17 6.32
C LEU A 2 -9.02 -0.42 5.42
N TYR A 3 -8.99 -1.49 4.67
CA TYR A 3 -10.06 -1.83 3.73
C TYR A 3 -10.03 -3.33 3.49
N GLN A 4 -11.20 -3.95 3.38
CA GLN A 4 -11.28 -5.37 3.12
C GLN A 4 -12.16 -5.62 1.90
N GLY A 5 -11.59 -6.24 0.87
CA GLY A 5 -12.31 -6.65 -0.33
C GLY A 5 -12.68 -8.12 -0.24
N ALA A 6 -13.14 -8.67 -1.35
CA ALA A 6 -13.54 -10.06 -1.41
C ALA A 6 -12.34 -11.01 -1.30
N THR A 7 -11.28 -10.72 -2.01
CA THR A 7 -10.10 -11.59 -2.07
C THR A 7 -8.81 -10.95 -1.58
N CYS A 8 -8.83 -9.64 -1.35
CA CYS A 8 -7.65 -8.89 -0.92
C CYS A 8 -8.03 -7.86 0.12
N PHE A 9 -7.02 -7.32 0.79
CA PHE A 9 -7.25 -6.25 1.76
C PHE A 9 -6.11 -5.22 1.68
N ILE A 10 -6.33 -4.05 2.27
CA ILE A 10 -5.32 -2.99 2.34
C ILE A 10 -4.94 -2.80 3.79
N GLN A 11 -3.65 -2.75 4.06
CA GLN A 11 -3.15 -2.47 5.41
C GLN A 11 -1.93 -1.58 5.36
N LEU A 12 -1.58 -1.02 6.50
CA LEU A 12 -0.38 -0.22 6.63
C LEU A 12 0.83 -1.12 6.64
N ASN A 13 1.93 -0.64 6.08
CA ASN A 13 3.20 -1.30 6.25
C ASN A 13 3.73 -0.93 7.63
N LEU A 14 4.09 -1.92 8.45
CA LEU A 14 4.57 -1.69 9.81
C LEU A 14 5.91 -0.98 9.85
N TYR A 15 6.70 -1.10 8.79
CA TYR A 15 7.99 -0.41 8.69
C TYR A 15 7.93 0.49 7.46
N PRO A 16 7.20 1.60 7.54
CA PRO A 16 6.89 2.39 6.36
C PRO A 16 8.11 3.10 5.80
N TYR A 17 8.20 3.13 4.48
CA TYR A 17 9.22 3.90 3.80
C TYR A 17 8.93 5.40 3.96
N SER A 18 7.65 5.76 3.92
CA SER A 18 7.20 7.13 4.12
C SER A 18 5.82 7.08 4.74
N PRO A 19 5.31 8.21 5.26
CA PRO A 19 3.94 8.24 5.75
C PRO A 19 2.99 7.81 4.66
N GLY A 20 2.03 6.97 5.00
CA GLY A 20 1.07 6.49 4.04
C GLY A 20 1.51 5.29 3.22
N HIS A 21 2.62 4.65 3.60
CA HIS A 21 3.05 3.44 2.89
C HIS A 21 2.04 2.32 3.14
N LEU A 22 1.31 1.94 2.11
CA LEU A 22 0.27 0.92 2.19
C LEU A 22 0.69 -0.36 1.49
N MET A 23 0.03 -1.45 1.84
CA MET A 23 0.18 -2.71 1.14
C MET A 23 -1.19 -3.23 0.74
N VAL A 24 -1.30 -3.76 -0.47
CA VAL A 24 -2.46 -4.51 -0.92
C VAL A 24 -2.07 -5.98 -0.87
N VAL A 25 -2.82 -6.76 -0.10
CA VAL A 25 -2.42 -8.14 0.22
C VAL A 25 -3.56 -9.10 -0.12
N PRO A 26 -3.28 -10.16 -0.89
CA PRO A 26 -4.29 -11.20 -1.10
C PRO A 26 -4.55 -11.95 0.20
N LYS A 27 -5.80 -12.35 0.42
CA LYS A 27 -6.16 -13.11 1.60
C LYS A 27 -5.61 -14.53 1.54
N ARG A 28 -5.61 -15.10 0.34
CA ARG A 28 -5.08 -16.45 0.14
C ARG A 28 -3.57 -16.38 0.00
N HIS A 29 -2.88 -17.36 0.53
CA HIS A 29 -1.41 -17.36 0.49
C HIS A 29 -0.94 -17.61 -0.94
N LEU A 30 -0.38 -16.62 -1.59
CA LEU A 30 0.05 -16.69 -2.98
C LEU A 30 1.53 -16.39 -3.11
N PRO A 31 2.31 -17.28 -3.74
CA PRO A 31 3.74 -17.05 -3.93
C PRO A 31 4.05 -16.22 -5.18
N SER A 32 3.09 -16.06 -6.08
CA SER A 32 3.33 -15.35 -7.33
C SER A 32 2.03 -14.86 -7.93
N LEU A 33 2.12 -14.01 -8.93
CA LEU A 33 0.93 -13.54 -9.64
C LEU A 33 0.32 -14.65 -10.49
N THR A 34 1.15 -15.56 -11.01
CA THR A 34 0.63 -16.65 -11.84
C THR A 34 -0.18 -17.65 -11.02
N ALA A 35 0.08 -17.73 -9.71
CA ALA A 35 -0.69 -18.60 -8.83
C ALA A 35 -2.04 -17.99 -8.46
N ALA A 36 -2.23 -16.70 -8.71
CA ALA A 36 -3.48 -16.03 -8.39
C ALA A 36 -4.55 -16.35 -9.43
N THR A 37 -5.81 -16.34 -8.99
CA THR A 37 -6.92 -16.44 -9.95
C THR A 37 -7.07 -15.12 -10.68
N VAL A 38 -7.85 -15.13 -11.76
CA VAL A 38 -8.16 -13.89 -12.47
C VAL A 38 -8.85 -12.90 -11.54
N GLN A 39 -9.77 -13.38 -10.70
CA GLN A 39 -10.48 -12.50 -9.77
C GLN A 39 -9.52 -11.87 -8.77
N GLU A 40 -8.57 -12.63 -8.27
CA GLU A 40 -7.57 -12.10 -7.36
C GLU A 40 -6.71 -11.04 -8.04
N ARG A 41 -6.27 -11.29 -9.26
CA ARG A 41 -5.47 -10.30 -9.99
C ARG A 41 -6.25 -9.01 -10.25
N ILE A 42 -7.53 -9.14 -10.59
CA ILE A 42 -8.38 -7.97 -10.80
C ILE A 42 -8.49 -7.17 -9.50
N GLU A 43 -8.72 -7.83 -8.38
CA GLU A 43 -8.89 -7.13 -7.12
C GLU A 43 -7.58 -6.50 -6.63
N ILE A 44 -6.46 -7.14 -6.88
CA ILE A 44 -5.16 -6.55 -6.53
C ILE A 44 -5.02 -5.17 -7.19
N ILE A 45 -5.33 -5.07 -8.47
CA ILE A 45 -5.23 -3.80 -9.18
C ILE A 45 -6.32 -2.83 -8.75
N THR A 46 -7.53 -3.32 -8.55
CA THR A 46 -8.65 -2.48 -8.11
C THR A 46 -8.35 -1.84 -6.77
N LEU A 47 -7.84 -2.61 -5.81
CA LEU A 47 -7.51 -2.07 -4.50
C LEU A 47 -6.28 -1.16 -4.54
N THR A 48 -5.35 -1.42 -5.46
CA THR A 48 -4.23 -0.52 -5.66
C THR A 48 -4.72 0.84 -6.14
N ALA A 49 -5.71 0.85 -7.04
CA ALA A 49 -6.32 2.10 -7.50
C ALA A 49 -7.04 2.83 -6.36
N LEU A 50 -7.73 2.09 -5.48
CA LEU A 50 -8.35 2.71 -4.32
C LEU A 50 -7.30 3.33 -3.39
N ALA A 51 -6.18 2.64 -3.20
CA ALA A 51 -5.09 3.15 -2.38
C ALA A 51 -4.54 4.45 -2.98
N GLU A 52 -4.42 4.50 -4.30
CA GLU A 52 -3.97 5.72 -4.98
C GLU A 52 -4.91 6.89 -4.68
N VAL A 53 -6.22 6.67 -4.78
CA VAL A 53 -7.20 7.71 -4.51
C VAL A 53 -7.09 8.19 -3.07
N ALA A 54 -7.02 7.26 -2.13
CA ALA A 54 -6.98 7.61 -0.71
C ALA A 54 -5.70 8.38 -0.35
N LEU A 55 -4.56 7.92 -0.85
CA LEU A 55 -3.30 8.57 -0.55
C LEU A 55 -3.21 9.96 -1.19
N THR A 56 -3.76 10.10 -2.40
CA THR A 56 -3.77 11.38 -3.06
C THR A 56 -4.62 12.39 -2.29
N GLU A 57 -5.74 11.95 -1.80
CA GLU A 57 -6.63 12.83 -1.03
C GLU A 57 -6.02 13.26 0.29
N VAL A 58 -5.38 12.33 1.02
CA VAL A 58 -4.87 12.63 2.35
C VAL A 58 -3.52 13.34 2.32
N TYR A 59 -2.63 12.91 1.46
CA TYR A 59 -1.24 13.38 1.48
C TYR A 59 -0.83 14.26 0.32
N ALA A 60 -1.61 14.28 -0.78
CA ALA A 60 -1.29 15.03 -1.99
C ALA A 60 0.18 14.85 -2.40
N PRO A 61 0.67 13.61 -2.53
CA PRO A 61 2.07 13.39 -2.87
C PRO A 61 2.37 13.83 -4.29
N GLN A 62 3.65 14.04 -4.58
CA GLN A 62 4.05 14.39 -5.94
C GLN A 62 4.05 13.18 -6.86
N GLY A 63 4.09 11.99 -6.31
CA GLY A 63 3.97 10.76 -7.06
C GLY A 63 3.78 9.57 -6.14
N LEU A 64 3.61 8.41 -6.73
CA LEU A 64 3.46 7.17 -5.99
C LEU A 64 4.33 6.12 -6.66
N ASN A 65 4.98 5.29 -5.84
CA ASN A 65 5.64 4.11 -6.37
C ASN A 65 4.78 2.91 -6.02
N VAL A 66 4.51 2.09 -7.01
CA VAL A 66 3.72 0.87 -6.84
C VAL A 66 4.57 -0.28 -7.32
N GLY A 67 4.75 -1.28 -6.48
CA GLY A 67 5.59 -2.42 -6.88
C GLY A 67 5.30 -3.67 -6.08
N ILE A 68 5.69 -4.80 -6.67
CA ILE A 68 5.56 -6.11 -6.07
C ILE A 68 6.92 -6.76 -6.09
N ASN A 69 7.34 -7.34 -4.96
CA ASN A 69 8.57 -8.11 -4.90
C ASN A 69 8.23 -9.58 -5.09
N LEU A 70 8.81 -10.18 -6.11
CA LEU A 70 8.59 -11.59 -6.41
C LEU A 70 9.88 -12.36 -6.23
N GLY A 71 9.84 -13.37 -5.39
CA GLY A 71 11.00 -14.22 -5.13
C GLY A 71 12.09 -13.52 -4.32
N ASN A 72 13.08 -14.28 -3.88
CA ASN A 72 14.16 -13.74 -3.06
C ASN A 72 14.98 -12.68 -3.76
N ALA A 73 15.31 -12.91 -5.00
CA ALA A 73 16.14 -11.97 -5.75
C ALA A 73 15.37 -10.68 -6.05
N GLY A 74 14.06 -10.73 -6.01
CA GLY A 74 13.24 -9.54 -6.19
C GLY A 74 13.04 -8.75 -4.92
N GLY A 75 13.62 -9.22 -3.80
CA GLY A 75 13.52 -8.49 -2.55
C GLY A 75 12.34 -8.84 -1.67
N ALA A 76 11.65 -9.93 -1.96
CA ALA A 76 10.52 -10.33 -1.14
C ALA A 76 10.99 -10.73 0.24
N GLY A 77 10.47 -10.09 1.26
CA GLY A 77 10.81 -10.42 2.64
C GLY A 77 10.11 -11.68 3.09
N VAL A 78 8.88 -11.91 2.60
CA VAL A 78 8.14 -13.11 2.85
C VAL A 78 8.01 -13.80 1.50
N VAL A 79 8.79 -14.85 1.30
CA VAL A 79 8.94 -15.48 0.01
C VAL A 79 7.65 -16.04 -0.56
N ASP A 80 6.80 -16.56 0.31
CA ASP A 80 5.62 -17.27 -0.13
C ASP A 80 4.33 -16.47 -0.18
N HIS A 81 4.38 -15.17 -0.01
CA HIS A 81 3.15 -14.37 -0.02
C HIS A 81 3.38 -13.01 -0.63
N ILE A 82 2.79 -12.80 -1.79
CA ILE A 82 2.98 -11.56 -2.50
C ILE A 82 2.16 -10.43 -1.88
N HIS A 83 2.64 -9.23 -2.03
CA HIS A 83 1.89 -8.04 -1.65
C HIS A 83 2.38 -6.87 -2.48
N VAL A 84 1.47 -5.92 -2.73
CA VAL A 84 1.78 -4.74 -3.52
C VAL A 84 2.07 -3.60 -2.56
N HIS A 85 3.22 -2.96 -2.74
CA HIS A 85 3.55 -1.76 -1.97
C HIS A 85 3.05 -0.53 -2.73
N VAL A 86 2.41 0.39 -2.03
CA VAL A 86 1.99 1.67 -2.58
C VAL A 86 2.59 2.73 -1.68
N VAL A 87 3.56 3.46 -2.21
CA VAL A 87 4.38 4.37 -1.42
C VAL A 87 4.28 5.80 -1.95
N PRO A 88 3.77 6.73 -1.14
CA PRO A 88 3.75 8.13 -1.56
C PRO A 88 5.18 8.67 -1.64
N ARG A 89 5.43 9.48 -2.64
CA ARG A 89 6.76 10.04 -2.87
C ARG A 89 6.70 11.54 -3.08
N TRP A 90 7.74 12.23 -2.59
CA TRP A 90 7.89 13.66 -2.79
C TRP A 90 9.28 13.92 -3.35
N SER A 91 9.45 15.00 -4.10
CA SER A 91 10.74 15.33 -4.68
C SER A 91 11.80 15.42 -3.60
N GLY A 92 12.90 14.75 -3.81
CA GLY A 92 14.01 14.81 -2.86
C GLY A 92 13.92 13.88 -1.67
N ASP A 93 12.82 13.18 -1.50
CA ASP A 93 12.63 12.33 -0.33
C ASP A 93 13.66 11.21 -0.25
N THR A 94 14.04 10.65 -1.39
CA THR A 94 15.01 9.56 -1.41
C THR A 94 16.35 10.04 -0.90
N ASN A 95 16.82 11.18 -1.41
CA ASN A 95 18.08 11.75 -0.98
C ASN A 95 18.01 12.13 0.51
N PHE A 96 16.89 12.70 0.89
CA PHE A 96 16.70 13.10 2.26
C PHE A 96 16.77 11.88 3.18
N MET A 97 16.08 10.84 2.82
CA MET A 97 16.06 9.61 3.61
C MET A 97 17.45 8.99 3.70
N THR A 98 18.23 9.10 2.66
CA THR A 98 19.58 8.55 2.65
C THR A 98 20.50 9.35 3.56
N VAL A 99 20.44 10.65 3.45
CA VAL A 99 21.35 11.53 4.18
C VAL A 99 21.05 11.58 5.66
N ILE A 100 19.79 11.62 5.97
CA ILE A 100 19.47 11.76 7.32
C ILE A 100 18.98 10.52 7.88
N GLY A 101 19.11 9.52 7.22
CA GLY A 101 18.69 8.20 7.54
C GLY A 101 18.08 7.97 8.90
N ASP A 102 18.81 8.15 9.91
CA ASP A 102 18.27 7.84 11.16
C ASP A 102 17.42 8.88 11.75
N THR A 103 17.58 10.03 11.32
CA THR A 103 16.96 11.05 12.00
C THR A 103 15.60 11.11 11.63
N ARG A 104 15.31 10.64 10.73
CA ARG A 104 14.09 10.63 10.34
C ARG A 104 13.27 11.66 10.52
N VAL A 105 12.99 12.07 10.04
CA VAL A 105 12.31 13.12 10.04
C VAL A 105 10.99 12.68 10.11
N LEU A 106 10.61 12.46 10.86
CA LEU A 106 9.47 12.27 11.07
C LEU A 106 8.57 11.59 10.66
N PRO A 107 8.55 10.72 10.86
CA PRO A 107 7.66 9.80 10.50
C PRO A 107 6.37 10.07 11.21
N GLU A 108 5.35 10.04 10.52
CA GLU A 108 4.06 10.03 11.10
C GLU A 108 3.88 8.67 11.79
N GLU A 109 3.27 8.65 12.93
CA GLU A 109 3.03 7.37 13.60
C GLU A 109 1.92 6.60 12.90
N LEU A 110 2.00 5.27 13.00
CA LEU A 110 1.04 4.40 12.31
C LEU A 110 -0.41 4.68 12.69
N GLU A 111 -0.66 4.98 13.97
CA GLU A 111 -2.02 5.31 14.40
C GLU A 111 -2.51 6.60 13.76
N GLN A 112 -1.64 7.57 13.58
CA GLN A 112 -2.01 8.81 12.92
C GLN A 112 -2.33 8.57 11.46
N THR A 113 -1.52 7.77 10.79
CA THR A 113 -1.77 7.40 9.40
C THR A 113 -3.11 6.68 9.28
N ALA A 114 -3.35 5.72 10.15
CA ALA A 114 -4.59 4.96 10.12
C ALA A 114 -5.79 5.86 10.35
N SER A 115 -5.71 6.78 11.30
CA SER A 115 -6.84 7.66 11.60
C SER A 115 -7.18 8.59 10.45
N LYS A 116 -6.21 8.96 9.65
CA LYS A 116 -6.43 9.80 8.46
C LYS A 116 -7.04 9.01 7.31
N LEU A 117 -6.64 7.76 7.15
CA LEU A 117 -7.04 6.97 6.00
C LEU A 117 -8.34 6.19 6.19
N ARG A 118 -8.62 5.72 7.40
CA ARG A 118 -9.83 4.93 7.63
C ARG A 118 -11.12 5.60 7.16
N PRO A 119 -11.37 6.89 7.45
CA PRO A 119 -12.59 7.53 6.98
C PRO A 119 -12.67 7.57 5.46
N ILE A 120 -11.53 7.74 4.80
CA ILE A 120 -11.49 7.82 3.35
C ILE A 120 -11.86 6.46 2.75
N PHE A 121 -11.25 5.40 3.25
CA PHE A 121 -11.56 4.06 2.74
C PHE A 121 -13.01 3.67 3.02
N LYS A 122 -13.55 4.11 4.15
CA LYS A 122 -14.95 3.84 4.47
C LYS A 122 -15.87 4.50 3.45
N ARG A 123 -15.57 5.74 3.08
CA ARG A 123 -16.33 6.47 2.07
C ARG A 123 -16.20 5.82 0.70
N LEU A 124 -14.98 5.42 0.33
CA LEU A 124 -14.73 4.78 -0.96
C LEU A 124 -15.42 3.42 -1.06
N ALA A 125 -15.51 2.69 0.04
CA ALA A 125 -16.20 1.41 0.06
C ALA A 125 -17.68 1.58 -0.29
N VAL A 126 -18.31 2.64 0.21
CA VAL A 126 -19.70 2.93 -0.11
C VAL A 126 -19.84 3.26 -1.59
N SER A 127 -18.94 4.07 -2.13
CA SER A 127 -18.97 4.43 -3.54
C SER A 127 -18.81 3.20 -4.44
N GLU A 128 -17.88 2.30 -4.09
CA GLU A 128 -17.67 1.10 -4.87
C GLU A 128 -18.90 0.20 -4.88
N LYS A 129 -19.60 0.11 -3.77
CA LYS A 129 -20.80 -0.71 -3.69
C LYS A 129 -21.95 -0.14 -4.52
N LYS A 130 -21.94 1.16 -4.78
CA LYS A 130 -23.00 1.79 -5.57
C LYS A 130 -22.75 1.71 -7.06
N SER A 131 -21.53 1.48 -7.45
CA SER A 131 -21.21 1.33 -8.87
C SER A 131 -21.19 -0.16 -9.25
#